data_0f16951774f513267a850056a20209bf
#
_entry.id   0f16951774f513267a850056a20209bf
#
_cell.length_a   1.000
_cell.length_b   1.000
_cell.length_c   1.000
_cell.angle_alpha   90.00
_cell.angle_beta   90.00
_cell.angle_gamma   90.00
#
_symmetry.space_group_name_H-M   'P 1'
#
loop_
_entity.id
_entity.type
_entity.pdbx_description
1 polymer ?
#
loop_
_entity_poly.entity_id
_entity_poly.type
_entity_poly.pdbx_seq_one_letter_code
_entity_poly.pdbx_strand_id
1 'polypeptide(L)'
;MLGIFLGAALCGNSWAQKAEGLASTPQMGWNSWNKFACNIDERLIRETADAMVETGMKDAGYQYVNIDDCWHGERDADGNIQPDPKRFPSGIKALADYVHGKGLKLGIYSDAGATTCGGHPGSRGHEYQDARTYARWGIDYVKYDWCDAQSLNAEAAYTTMRDAIAKSGRPMLFSLCEWGINKPWEWAGQVGHSWRTTPDIYNCFDCEFSPGFSTGLGVLRILDRQAGLRKFAGPGHWNDMDMLEVGNGMSEDEDRAHLSIWAMMASPLILGNDLRSMSESTRRILTNPGVIAVSQDKLGVQALRVLADGPLEVYAKPLDGGEWALMFLNRSNQAVDVHHDWKKQILTDDLSKRSVDFKQNVYGWSDLWSKKTGDTSTKLQARLAPHSVLMLRLTGPAKT
;
A
#
# COMPACT_ATOMS: atom_id res chain seq x y z
N MET A 1 28.42 21.06 55.99
CA MET A 1 27.29 20.19 55.60
C MET A 1 27.31 20.06 54.08
N LEU A 2 27.77 18.91 53.60
CA LEU A 2 27.89 18.63 52.14
C LEU A 2 26.63 17.82 51.77
N GLY A 3 25.71 18.42 51.01
CA GLY A 3 24.52 17.77 50.50
C GLY A 3 24.79 16.92 49.27
N ILE A 4 24.66 15.62 49.38
CA ILE A 4 24.77 14.69 48.25
C ILE A 4 23.38 14.67 47.55
N PHE A 5 23.33 15.23 46.34
CA PHE A 5 22.17 15.02 45.44
C PHE A 5 22.29 13.65 44.78
N LEU A 6 21.53 12.68 45.23
CA LEU A 6 21.28 11.46 44.46
C LEU A 6 20.32 11.78 43.28
N GLY A 7 20.88 11.86 42.09
CA GLY A 7 20.10 11.87 40.86
C GLY A 7 19.51 10.48 40.62
N ALA A 8 18.22 10.32 40.84
CA ALA A 8 17.49 9.11 40.40
C ALA A 8 17.42 9.13 38.86
N ALA A 9 18.20 8.27 38.23
CA ALA A 9 18.02 7.96 36.81
C ALA A 9 16.67 7.21 36.67
N LEU A 10 15.68 7.89 36.16
CA LEU A 10 14.44 7.27 35.69
C LEU A 10 14.81 6.41 34.47
N CYS A 11 15.02 5.11 34.68
CA CYS A 11 14.96 4.12 33.62
C CYS A 11 13.53 4.09 33.10
N GLY A 12 13.22 4.96 32.14
CA GLY A 12 11.99 4.83 31.37
C GLY A 12 12.03 3.48 30.66
N ASN A 13 11.10 2.60 30.97
CA ASN A 13 10.83 1.41 30.18
C ASN A 13 10.38 1.90 28.78
N SER A 14 11.33 2.08 27.86
CA SER A 14 10.98 2.26 26.47
C SER A 14 10.45 0.92 25.95
N TRP A 15 9.14 0.77 25.93
CA TRP A 15 8.52 -0.31 25.18
C TRP A 15 9.04 -0.23 23.75
N ALA A 16 9.40 -1.36 23.18
CA ALA A 16 9.80 -1.39 21.79
C ALA A 16 8.62 -0.88 20.93
N GLN A 17 8.90 0.10 20.06
CA GLN A 17 7.93 0.70 19.16
C GLN A 17 8.35 0.38 17.72
N LYS A 18 7.38 0.41 16.79
CA LYS A 18 7.73 0.34 15.36
C LYS A 18 8.67 1.51 15.00
N ALA A 19 9.48 1.33 13.96
CA ALA A 19 10.42 2.37 13.53
C ALA A 19 9.67 3.65 13.13
N GLU A 20 10.00 4.77 13.79
CA GLU A 20 9.41 6.07 13.47
C GLU A 20 9.98 6.65 12.17
N GLY A 21 9.22 7.54 11.53
CA GLY A 21 9.62 8.23 10.30
C GLY A 21 9.50 7.40 9.02
N LEU A 22 9.10 6.12 9.12
CA LEU A 22 8.77 5.29 7.97
C LEU A 22 7.29 5.43 7.62
N ALA A 23 6.97 5.23 6.32
CA ALA A 23 5.61 5.29 5.80
C ALA A 23 4.83 6.57 6.18
N SER A 24 5.50 7.73 6.22
CA SER A 24 4.83 9.04 6.41
C SER A 24 3.76 9.31 5.34
N THR A 25 3.94 8.74 4.16
CA THR A 25 2.95 8.56 3.10
C THR A 25 2.87 7.06 2.78
N PRO A 26 1.80 6.57 2.10
CA PRO A 26 1.68 5.16 1.73
C PRO A 26 2.92 4.70 0.96
N GLN A 27 3.48 3.55 1.33
CA GLN A 27 4.67 3.02 0.67
C GLN A 27 4.41 2.68 -0.79
N MET A 28 5.41 2.88 -1.63
CA MET A 28 5.39 2.59 -3.05
C MET A 28 6.52 1.61 -3.40
N GLY A 29 6.20 0.57 -4.16
CA GLY A 29 7.18 -0.44 -4.53
C GLY A 29 6.62 -1.48 -5.48
N TRP A 30 7.29 -2.61 -5.54
CA TRP A 30 6.93 -3.80 -6.30
C TRP A 30 7.06 -5.04 -5.42
N ASN A 31 6.26 -6.07 -5.71
CA ASN A 31 6.32 -7.34 -5.03
C ASN A 31 6.20 -8.49 -6.05
N SER A 32 6.90 -9.58 -5.82
CA SER A 32 7.04 -10.68 -6.79
C SER A 32 5.81 -11.59 -6.89
N TRP A 33 4.90 -11.60 -5.89
CA TRP A 33 3.92 -12.68 -5.75
C TRP A 33 2.92 -12.78 -6.89
N ASN A 34 2.17 -11.69 -7.18
CA ASN A 34 1.02 -11.77 -8.07
C ASN A 34 1.37 -12.23 -9.49
N LYS A 35 2.54 -11.84 -9.99
CA LYS A 35 2.98 -12.24 -11.33
C LYS A 35 3.74 -13.55 -11.36
N PHE A 36 4.54 -13.81 -10.33
CA PHE A 36 5.54 -14.87 -10.41
C PHE A 36 5.31 -16.01 -9.42
N ALA A 37 4.50 -15.82 -8.38
CA ALA A 37 4.35 -16.76 -7.28
C ALA A 37 5.73 -17.28 -6.82
N CYS A 38 5.93 -18.59 -6.76
CA CYS A 38 7.22 -19.20 -6.43
C CYS A 38 8.22 -19.30 -7.60
N ASN A 39 7.89 -18.77 -8.78
CA ASN A 39 8.83 -18.78 -9.92
C ASN A 39 9.73 -17.55 -9.87
N ILE A 40 10.54 -17.47 -8.82
CA ILE A 40 11.46 -16.37 -8.54
C ILE A 40 12.88 -16.87 -8.37
N ASP A 41 13.84 -16.04 -8.75
CA ASP A 41 15.26 -16.22 -8.52
C ASP A 41 15.99 -14.87 -8.38
N GLU A 42 17.26 -14.90 -8.01
CA GLU A 42 18.11 -13.72 -7.86
C GLU A 42 18.17 -12.88 -9.15
N ARG A 43 18.19 -13.53 -10.31
CA ARG A 43 18.25 -12.85 -11.61
C ARG A 43 16.99 -12.05 -11.85
N LEU A 44 15.80 -12.64 -11.62
CA LEU A 44 14.52 -11.93 -11.75
C LEU A 44 14.48 -10.66 -10.88
N ILE A 45 14.92 -10.75 -9.63
CA ILE A 45 14.90 -9.61 -8.70
C ILE A 45 15.86 -8.51 -9.15
N ARG A 46 17.06 -8.86 -9.64
CA ARG A 46 18.01 -7.89 -10.19
C ARG A 46 17.45 -7.19 -11.44
N GLU A 47 16.94 -7.98 -12.40
CA GLU A 47 16.32 -7.45 -13.62
C GLU A 47 15.12 -6.54 -13.30
N THR A 48 14.33 -6.87 -12.29
CA THR A 48 13.21 -6.03 -11.84
C THR A 48 13.70 -4.73 -11.22
N ALA A 49 14.75 -4.76 -10.40
CA ALA A 49 15.36 -3.54 -9.86
C ALA A 49 15.92 -2.64 -10.97
N ASP A 50 16.53 -3.22 -12.00
CA ASP A 50 16.98 -2.50 -13.18
C ASP A 50 15.81 -1.87 -13.93
N ALA A 51 14.74 -2.64 -14.17
CA ALA A 51 13.53 -2.15 -14.83
C ALA A 51 12.85 -1.02 -14.04
N MET A 52 12.84 -1.06 -12.70
CA MET A 52 12.30 0.05 -11.89
C MET A 52 13.02 1.37 -12.17
N VAL A 53 14.32 1.35 -12.42
CA VAL A 53 15.10 2.53 -12.77
C VAL A 53 14.86 2.92 -14.23
N GLU A 54 14.99 1.96 -15.15
CA GLU A 54 14.96 2.20 -16.60
C GLU A 54 13.57 2.64 -17.09
N THR A 55 12.50 2.15 -16.50
CA THR A 55 11.11 2.50 -16.87
C THR A 55 10.60 3.78 -16.20
N GLY A 56 11.39 4.40 -15.30
CA GLY A 56 11.00 5.62 -14.59
C GLY A 56 10.12 5.36 -13.36
N MET A 57 9.91 4.12 -12.92
CA MET A 57 9.14 3.82 -11.71
C MET A 57 9.80 4.42 -10.48
N LYS A 58 11.15 4.32 -10.36
CA LYS A 58 11.90 4.95 -9.27
C LYS A 58 11.67 6.46 -9.22
N ASP A 59 11.74 7.15 -10.36
CA ASP A 59 11.54 8.59 -10.44
C ASP A 59 10.09 8.99 -10.12
N ALA A 60 9.14 8.10 -10.39
CA ALA A 60 7.74 8.26 -9.99
C ALA A 60 7.49 8.04 -8.48
N GLY A 61 8.49 7.55 -7.73
CA GLY A 61 8.42 7.38 -6.27
C GLY A 61 8.37 5.93 -5.78
N TYR A 62 8.38 4.93 -6.65
CA TYR A 62 8.45 3.52 -6.26
C TYR A 62 9.87 3.19 -5.78
N GLN A 63 10.00 2.78 -4.50
CA GLN A 63 11.31 2.62 -3.85
C GLN A 63 11.62 1.18 -3.45
N TYR A 64 10.60 0.37 -3.16
CA TYR A 64 10.79 -0.97 -2.62
C TYR A 64 10.73 -2.04 -3.70
N VAL A 65 11.69 -2.96 -3.67
CA VAL A 65 11.69 -4.23 -4.42
C VAL A 65 11.48 -5.34 -3.40
N ASN A 66 10.27 -5.90 -3.33
CA ASN A 66 9.94 -6.89 -2.31
C ASN A 66 9.98 -8.30 -2.90
N ILE A 67 10.80 -9.15 -2.31
CA ILE A 67 10.77 -10.58 -2.55
C ILE A 67 9.66 -11.17 -1.67
N ASP A 68 8.66 -11.77 -2.28
CA ASP A 68 7.59 -12.46 -1.57
C ASP A 68 8.00 -13.88 -1.17
N ASP A 69 7.07 -14.76 -0.87
CA ASP A 69 7.32 -16.14 -0.43
C ASP A 69 8.22 -16.93 -1.40
N CYS A 70 8.68 -18.10 -0.98
CA CYS A 70 9.50 -19.02 -1.76
C CYS A 70 10.98 -18.62 -1.99
N TRP A 71 11.51 -17.59 -1.30
CA TRP A 71 12.94 -17.31 -1.30
C TRP A 71 13.71 -18.20 -0.32
N HIS A 72 13.02 -18.79 0.63
CA HIS A 72 13.57 -19.51 1.77
C HIS A 72 14.26 -20.82 1.35
N GLY A 73 15.41 -21.06 1.94
CA GLY A 73 16.00 -22.40 2.10
C GLY A 73 15.71 -22.94 3.50
N GLU A 74 16.45 -23.97 3.89
CA GLU A 74 16.37 -24.54 5.23
C GLU A 74 17.09 -23.64 6.26
N ARG A 75 16.77 -23.82 7.54
CA ARG A 75 17.54 -23.21 8.62
C ARG A 75 18.87 -23.96 8.80
N ASP A 76 19.94 -23.22 9.10
CA ASP A 76 21.23 -23.83 9.43
C ASP A 76 21.21 -24.52 10.83
N ALA A 77 22.32 -25.14 11.21
CA ALA A 77 22.44 -25.86 12.49
C ALA A 77 22.22 -24.96 13.72
N ASP A 78 22.42 -23.65 13.58
CA ASP A 78 22.20 -22.65 14.63
C ASP A 78 20.77 -22.07 14.57
N GLY A 79 19.93 -22.55 13.63
CA GLY A 79 18.56 -22.14 13.42
C GLY A 79 18.40 -20.86 12.59
N ASN A 80 19.46 -20.30 12.00
CA ASN A 80 19.34 -19.13 11.15
C ASN A 80 18.71 -19.50 9.81
N ILE A 81 17.73 -18.71 9.38
CA ILE A 81 17.13 -18.87 8.05
C ILE A 81 18.16 -18.60 6.96
N GLN A 82 18.17 -19.45 5.95
CA GLN A 82 19.04 -19.31 4.77
C GLN A 82 18.21 -19.07 3.52
N PRO A 83 18.74 -18.39 2.50
CA PRO A 83 18.10 -18.36 1.19
C PRO A 83 18.22 -19.73 0.50
N ASP A 84 17.29 -20.02 -0.41
CA ASP A 84 17.41 -21.18 -1.30
C ASP A 84 18.69 -21.03 -2.15
N PRO A 85 19.66 -21.97 -2.02
CA PRO A 85 20.97 -21.82 -2.68
C PRO A 85 20.92 -21.96 -4.21
N LYS A 86 19.84 -22.51 -4.76
CA LYS A 86 19.65 -22.63 -6.22
C LYS A 86 19.04 -21.37 -6.80
N ARG A 87 18.10 -20.75 -6.08
CA ARG A 87 17.39 -19.54 -6.51
C ARG A 87 18.19 -18.27 -6.20
N PHE A 88 18.88 -18.26 -5.06
CA PHE A 88 19.64 -17.10 -4.57
C PHE A 88 21.09 -17.47 -4.23
N PRO A 89 21.87 -17.91 -5.23
CA PRO A 89 23.21 -18.45 -5.00
C PRO A 89 24.20 -17.43 -4.41
N SER A 90 24.02 -16.13 -4.67
CA SER A 90 24.87 -15.07 -4.09
C SER A 90 24.42 -14.65 -2.68
N GLY A 91 23.28 -15.14 -2.23
CA GLY A 91 22.66 -14.79 -0.95
C GLY A 91 21.93 -13.45 -0.95
N ILE A 92 21.04 -13.29 0.03
CA ILE A 92 20.16 -12.10 0.12
C ILE A 92 20.97 -10.80 0.41
N LYS A 93 22.07 -10.89 1.15
CA LYS A 93 22.94 -9.72 1.42
C LYS A 93 23.51 -9.12 0.12
N ALA A 94 24.05 -9.94 -0.77
CA ALA A 94 24.60 -9.47 -2.05
C ALA A 94 23.51 -8.90 -2.96
N LEU A 95 22.28 -9.44 -2.89
CA LEU A 95 21.13 -8.92 -3.61
C LEU A 95 20.68 -7.57 -3.03
N ALA A 96 20.67 -7.43 -1.70
CA ALA A 96 20.36 -6.14 -1.04
C ALA A 96 21.37 -5.05 -1.44
N ASP A 97 22.67 -5.37 -1.44
CA ASP A 97 23.70 -4.45 -1.87
C ASP A 97 23.53 -4.00 -3.33
N TYR A 98 23.11 -4.94 -4.20
CA TYR A 98 22.80 -4.62 -5.60
C TYR A 98 21.62 -3.64 -5.71
N VAL A 99 20.51 -3.94 -5.03
CA VAL A 99 19.29 -3.11 -5.04
C VAL A 99 19.58 -1.72 -4.45
N HIS A 100 20.33 -1.65 -3.35
CA HIS A 100 20.78 -0.39 -2.75
C HIS A 100 21.67 0.40 -3.69
N GLY A 101 22.56 -0.28 -4.45
CA GLY A 101 23.39 0.35 -5.49
C GLY A 101 22.59 1.05 -6.59
N LYS A 102 21.33 0.65 -6.81
CA LYS A 102 20.38 1.33 -7.72
C LYS A 102 19.62 2.48 -7.02
N GLY A 103 19.88 2.71 -5.72
CA GLY A 103 19.15 3.68 -4.90
C GLY A 103 17.71 3.25 -4.60
N LEU A 104 17.46 1.95 -4.60
CA LEU A 104 16.20 1.30 -4.21
C LEU A 104 16.36 0.61 -2.85
N LYS A 105 15.30 0.05 -2.31
CA LYS A 105 15.24 -0.63 -1.02
C LYS A 105 14.78 -2.06 -1.23
N LEU A 106 15.37 -3.04 -0.50
CA LEU A 106 14.99 -4.44 -0.59
C LEU A 106 14.04 -4.81 0.55
N GLY A 107 12.91 -5.43 0.19
CA GLY A 107 12.00 -6.07 1.13
C GLY A 107 12.06 -7.58 1.06
N ILE A 108 11.60 -8.20 2.14
CA ILE A 108 11.57 -9.66 2.30
C ILE A 108 10.24 -10.10 2.91
N TYR A 109 9.88 -11.35 2.71
CA TYR A 109 8.68 -11.98 3.24
C TYR A 109 9.03 -12.99 4.34
N SER A 110 8.17 -13.09 5.34
CA SER A 110 8.11 -14.19 6.28
C SER A 110 6.67 -14.38 6.78
N ASP A 111 6.48 -15.28 7.77
CA ASP A 111 5.18 -15.66 8.28
C ASP A 111 5.20 -15.79 9.81
N ALA A 112 4.07 -15.47 10.46
CA ALA A 112 3.88 -15.62 11.89
C ALA A 112 3.71 -17.09 12.33
N GLY A 113 3.41 -17.98 11.38
CA GLY A 113 3.31 -19.40 11.58
C GLY A 113 4.67 -20.11 11.60
N ALA A 114 4.63 -21.41 11.83
CA ALA A 114 5.81 -22.26 11.72
C ALA A 114 6.21 -22.50 10.25
N THR A 115 5.23 -22.44 9.35
CA THR A 115 5.42 -22.52 7.89
C THR A 115 4.77 -21.35 7.19
N THR A 116 5.37 -20.92 6.06
CA THR A 116 4.82 -19.92 5.18
C THR A 116 3.65 -20.49 4.37
N CYS A 117 2.94 -19.62 3.62
CA CYS A 117 1.87 -20.05 2.70
C CYS A 117 2.37 -20.98 1.61
N GLY A 118 3.62 -20.82 1.18
CA GLY A 118 4.31 -21.73 0.24
C GLY A 118 4.92 -22.99 0.88
N GLY A 119 4.73 -23.19 2.18
CA GLY A 119 5.24 -24.37 2.91
C GLY A 119 6.72 -24.30 3.29
N HIS A 120 7.32 -23.12 3.28
CA HIS A 120 8.70 -22.87 3.70
C HIS A 120 8.78 -22.55 5.21
N PRO A 121 10.00 -22.53 5.82
CA PRO A 121 10.12 -22.17 7.24
C PRO A 121 9.62 -20.75 7.55
N GLY A 122 8.60 -20.63 8.40
CA GLY A 122 8.14 -19.37 8.97
C GLY A 122 9.00 -18.89 10.14
N SER A 123 8.67 -17.75 10.72
CA SER A 123 9.46 -17.14 11.79
C SER A 123 9.02 -17.52 13.21
N ARG A 124 7.94 -18.29 13.39
CA ARG A 124 7.42 -18.66 14.70
C ARG A 124 8.50 -19.31 15.58
N GLY A 125 8.80 -18.68 16.72
CA GLY A 125 9.85 -19.11 17.64
C GLY A 125 11.27 -18.70 17.23
N HIS A 126 11.43 -18.00 16.09
CA HIS A 126 12.71 -17.52 15.55
C HIS A 126 12.68 -16.01 15.26
N GLU A 127 11.66 -15.29 15.67
CA GLU A 127 11.40 -13.89 15.26
C GLU A 127 12.61 -12.99 15.52
N TYR A 128 13.22 -13.09 16.70
CA TYR A 128 14.42 -12.30 17.04
C TYR A 128 15.66 -12.71 16.26
N GLN A 129 15.78 -13.97 15.91
CA GLN A 129 16.89 -14.51 15.13
C GLN A 129 16.77 -14.07 13.67
N ASP A 130 15.56 -14.18 13.11
CA ASP A 130 15.25 -13.80 11.75
C ASP A 130 15.39 -12.27 11.56
N ALA A 131 14.83 -11.46 12.46
CA ALA A 131 14.97 -10.02 12.41
C ALA A 131 16.44 -9.55 12.45
N ARG A 132 17.31 -10.20 13.27
CA ARG A 132 18.75 -9.93 13.25
C ARG A 132 19.39 -10.34 11.92
N THR A 133 18.95 -11.43 11.34
CA THR A 133 19.43 -11.90 10.04
C THR A 133 19.04 -10.92 8.93
N TYR A 134 17.78 -10.47 8.92
CA TYR A 134 17.30 -9.45 7.98
C TYR A 134 18.08 -8.12 8.13
N ALA A 135 18.35 -7.70 9.36
CA ALA A 135 19.17 -6.52 9.62
C ALA A 135 20.60 -6.67 9.07
N ARG A 136 21.26 -7.83 9.29
CA ARG A 136 22.59 -8.12 8.71
C ARG A 136 22.59 -8.14 7.19
N TRP A 137 21.51 -8.59 6.57
CA TRP A 137 21.36 -8.59 5.11
C TRP A 137 21.04 -7.19 4.54
N GLY A 138 20.64 -6.24 5.39
CA GLY A 138 20.31 -4.89 4.95
C GLY A 138 18.87 -4.74 4.45
N ILE A 139 17.95 -5.57 4.94
CA ILE A 139 16.53 -5.50 4.59
C ILE A 139 15.90 -4.20 5.09
N ASP A 140 15.02 -3.61 4.27
CA ASP A 140 14.34 -2.34 4.53
C ASP A 140 12.83 -2.50 4.76
N TYR A 141 12.25 -3.66 4.41
CA TYR A 141 10.82 -3.92 4.45
C TYR A 141 10.58 -5.39 4.79
N VAL A 142 9.68 -5.69 5.71
CA VAL A 142 9.25 -7.04 6.04
C VAL A 142 7.74 -7.15 5.83
N LYS A 143 7.31 -7.99 4.86
CA LYS A 143 5.94 -8.48 4.77
C LYS A 143 5.83 -9.70 5.67
N TYR A 144 4.87 -9.72 6.57
CA TYR A 144 4.70 -10.77 7.58
C TYR A 144 3.30 -11.34 7.48
N ASP A 145 3.21 -12.58 7.03
CA ASP A 145 1.96 -13.24 6.69
C ASP A 145 1.37 -14.04 7.88
N TRP A 146 0.29 -14.76 7.64
CA TRP A 146 -0.54 -15.39 8.66
C TRP A 146 -0.89 -16.86 8.38
N CYS A 147 -0.20 -17.53 7.47
CA CYS A 147 -0.39 -18.96 7.21
C CYS A 147 0.10 -19.78 8.41
N ASP A 148 -0.54 -20.92 8.67
CA ASP A 148 -0.22 -21.79 9.83
C ASP A 148 -0.18 -21.06 11.20
N ALA A 149 -0.90 -19.93 11.32
CA ALA A 149 -0.90 -19.07 12.51
C ALA A 149 -2.28 -18.93 13.17
N GLN A 150 -3.32 -19.63 12.68
CA GLN A 150 -4.71 -19.43 13.09
C GLN A 150 -4.97 -19.75 14.59
N SER A 151 -4.09 -20.52 15.23
CA SER A 151 -4.16 -20.82 16.66
C SER A 151 -3.51 -19.77 17.55
N LEU A 152 -2.86 -18.76 16.97
CA LEU A 152 -2.16 -17.71 17.69
C LEU A 152 -3.08 -16.51 17.98
N ASN A 153 -2.69 -15.71 18.96
CA ASN A 153 -3.21 -14.35 19.10
C ASN A 153 -2.46 -13.44 18.10
N ALA A 154 -3.18 -12.87 17.16
CA ALA A 154 -2.57 -12.10 16.07
C ALA A 154 -1.79 -10.88 16.59
N GLU A 155 -2.39 -10.05 17.45
CA GLU A 155 -1.73 -8.88 18.03
C GLU A 155 -0.43 -9.25 18.73
N ALA A 156 -0.43 -10.33 19.53
CA ALA A 156 0.75 -10.80 20.24
C ALA A 156 1.85 -11.29 19.28
N ALA A 157 1.50 -12.07 18.25
CA ALA A 157 2.45 -12.61 17.27
C ALA A 157 3.12 -11.48 16.48
N TYR A 158 2.34 -10.54 15.94
CA TYR A 158 2.88 -9.38 15.21
C TYR A 158 3.68 -8.44 16.12
N THR A 159 3.24 -8.25 17.38
CA THR A 159 4.01 -7.50 18.37
C THR A 159 5.38 -8.12 18.65
N THR A 160 5.46 -9.44 18.71
CA THR A 160 6.74 -10.16 18.89
C THR A 160 7.70 -9.87 17.75
N MET A 161 7.26 -9.93 16.50
CA MET A 161 8.10 -9.60 15.34
C MET A 161 8.45 -8.11 15.30
N ARG A 162 7.53 -7.19 15.62
CA ARG A 162 7.83 -5.76 15.77
C ARG A 162 8.98 -5.53 16.76
N ASP A 163 8.89 -6.16 17.93
CA ASP A 163 9.91 -6.02 18.98
C ASP A 163 11.25 -6.61 18.55
N ALA A 164 11.21 -7.72 17.82
CA ALA A 164 12.39 -8.33 17.21
C ALA A 164 13.06 -7.40 16.19
N ILE A 165 12.26 -6.77 15.31
CA ILE A 165 12.73 -5.77 14.34
C ILE A 165 13.37 -4.58 15.07
N ALA A 166 12.68 -4.02 16.06
CA ALA A 166 13.22 -2.89 16.84
C ALA A 166 14.55 -3.24 17.53
N LYS A 167 14.68 -4.45 18.06
CA LYS A 167 15.91 -4.94 18.71
C LYS A 167 17.01 -5.33 17.75
N SER A 168 16.72 -5.50 16.47
CA SER A 168 17.74 -5.79 15.45
C SER A 168 18.69 -4.62 15.19
N GLY A 169 18.30 -3.40 15.57
CA GLY A 169 19.05 -2.17 15.39
C GLY A 169 18.94 -1.56 13.99
N ARG A 170 18.19 -2.17 13.07
CA ARG A 170 17.90 -1.62 11.73
C ARG A 170 16.43 -1.26 11.61
N PRO A 171 16.08 -0.02 11.22
CA PRO A 171 14.70 0.33 10.92
C PRO A 171 14.23 -0.41 9.66
N MET A 172 13.13 -1.14 9.76
CA MET A 172 12.47 -1.83 8.64
C MET A 172 11.00 -1.43 8.62
N LEU A 173 10.46 -1.16 7.45
CA LEU A 173 9.01 -1.02 7.28
C LEU A 173 8.38 -2.38 7.56
N PHE A 174 7.39 -2.42 8.43
CA PHE A 174 6.71 -3.64 8.84
C PHE A 174 5.28 -3.65 8.32
N SER A 175 4.97 -4.58 7.43
CA SER A 175 3.68 -4.75 6.76
C SER A 175 3.03 -6.05 7.22
N LEU A 176 1.85 -5.93 7.80
CA LEU A 176 1.09 -7.02 8.37
C LEU A 176 0.13 -7.60 7.33
N CYS A 177 0.13 -8.92 7.15
CA CYS A 177 -0.65 -9.60 6.14
C CYS A 177 -1.52 -10.72 6.75
N GLU A 178 -2.50 -10.34 7.61
CA GLU A 178 -3.44 -11.31 8.21
C GLU A 178 -4.84 -11.23 7.58
N TRP A 179 -4.94 -10.65 6.39
CA TRP A 179 -6.14 -10.60 5.53
C TRP A 179 -7.38 -9.96 6.15
N GLY A 180 -7.25 -9.17 7.21
CA GLY A 180 -8.36 -8.52 7.91
C GLY A 180 -9.15 -9.43 8.86
N ILE A 181 -8.72 -10.68 9.07
CA ILE A 181 -9.44 -11.70 9.85
C ILE A 181 -9.57 -11.27 11.31
N ASN A 182 -8.49 -10.74 11.90
CA ASN A 182 -8.45 -10.32 13.30
C ASN A 182 -8.61 -8.81 13.47
N LYS A 183 -9.18 -8.13 12.47
CA LYS A 183 -9.42 -6.67 12.46
C LYS A 183 -8.15 -5.86 12.80
N PRO A 184 -7.06 -6.01 12.05
CA PRO A 184 -5.77 -5.38 12.36
C PRO A 184 -5.86 -3.87 12.47
N TRP A 185 -6.81 -3.22 11.83
CA TRP A 185 -7.04 -1.78 11.98
C TRP A 185 -7.32 -1.34 13.41
N GLU A 186 -7.84 -2.21 14.29
CA GLU A 186 -8.17 -1.86 15.69
C GLU A 186 -6.90 -1.83 16.58
N TRP A 187 -5.83 -2.58 16.25
CA TRP A 187 -4.64 -2.71 17.09
C TRP A 187 -3.31 -2.46 16.38
N ALA A 188 -3.22 -2.67 15.06
CA ALA A 188 -1.94 -2.66 14.35
C ALA A 188 -1.30 -1.27 14.20
N GLY A 189 -2.00 -0.19 14.49
CA GLY A 189 -1.46 1.18 14.36
C GLY A 189 -0.16 1.42 15.14
N GLN A 190 0.05 0.72 16.26
CA GLN A 190 1.27 0.77 17.06
C GLN A 190 2.24 -0.39 16.76
N VAL A 191 1.83 -1.34 15.92
CA VAL A 191 2.59 -2.55 15.63
C VAL A 191 3.30 -2.46 14.28
N GLY A 192 2.59 -2.10 13.22
CA GLY A 192 3.12 -2.03 11.86
C GLY A 192 2.88 -0.70 11.17
N HIS A 193 3.39 -0.59 9.96
CA HIS A 193 3.25 0.62 9.13
C HIS A 193 2.12 0.47 8.10
N SER A 194 1.69 -0.74 7.81
CA SER A 194 0.49 -1.05 7.05
C SER A 194 -0.05 -2.42 7.45
N TRP A 195 -1.31 -2.67 7.16
CA TRP A 195 -1.96 -3.94 7.42
C TRP A 195 -3.01 -4.23 6.35
N ARG A 196 -3.01 -5.47 5.88
CA ARG A 196 -4.01 -5.98 4.94
C ARG A 196 -5.40 -5.94 5.56
N THR A 197 -6.34 -5.41 4.82
CA THR A 197 -7.73 -5.24 5.29
C THR A 197 -8.68 -6.30 4.75
N THR A 198 -8.23 -7.07 3.76
CA THR A 198 -9.03 -8.06 3.02
C THR A 198 -8.21 -9.29 2.65
N PRO A 199 -8.86 -10.39 2.26
CA PRO A 199 -8.23 -11.45 1.47
C PRO A 199 -7.52 -10.92 0.23
N ASP A 200 -6.77 -11.79 -0.45
CA ASP A 200 -5.90 -11.42 -1.56
C ASP A 200 -6.67 -10.85 -2.74
N ILE A 201 -6.04 -9.87 -3.41
CA ILE A 201 -6.54 -9.36 -4.67
C ILE A 201 -6.39 -10.39 -5.78
N TYR A 202 -7.39 -10.42 -6.66
CA TYR A 202 -7.35 -11.18 -7.89
C TYR A 202 -7.42 -10.24 -9.10
N ASN A 203 -6.79 -10.64 -10.20
CA ASN A 203 -6.76 -9.84 -11.43
C ASN A 203 -8.14 -9.78 -12.11
N CYS A 204 -9.06 -9.06 -11.50
CA CYS A 204 -10.38 -8.76 -12.05
C CYS A 204 -10.96 -7.51 -11.40
N PHE A 205 -11.87 -6.84 -12.10
CA PHE A 205 -12.46 -5.60 -11.59
C PHE A 205 -13.57 -5.85 -10.56
N ASP A 206 -14.53 -6.72 -10.88
CA ASP A 206 -15.64 -7.06 -9.98
C ASP A 206 -15.88 -8.57 -9.95
N CYS A 207 -15.12 -9.26 -9.13
CA CYS A 207 -15.29 -10.68 -8.90
C CYS A 207 -15.01 -11.06 -7.44
N GLU A 208 -15.50 -12.21 -7.06
CA GLU A 208 -15.11 -12.92 -5.86
C GLU A 208 -14.91 -14.39 -6.23
N PHE A 209 -13.78 -14.94 -5.89
CA PHE A 209 -13.37 -16.29 -6.22
C PHE A 209 -12.88 -17.00 -4.99
N SER A 210 -13.47 -18.12 -4.65
CA SER A 210 -13.15 -18.89 -3.44
C SER A 210 -12.83 -20.34 -3.79
N PRO A 211 -11.61 -20.63 -4.29
CA PRO A 211 -11.18 -22.00 -4.54
C PRO A 211 -10.72 -22.65 -3.22
N GLY A 212 -11.60 -23.41 -2.59
CA GLY A 212 -11.24 -24.13 -1.36
C GLY A 212 -11.01 -23.20 -0.15
N PHE A 213 -9.80 -23.15 0.36
CA PHE A 213 -9.47 -22.42 1.59
C PHE A 213 -9.07 -20.94 1.39
N SER A 214 -8.89 -20.49 0.16
CA SER A 214 -8.53 -19.10 -0.15
C SER A 214 -9.69 -18.35 -0.79
N THR A 215 -9.77 -17.04 -0.56
CA THR A 215 -10.70 -16.13 -1.23
C THR A 215 -9.89 -15.09 -1.97
N GLY A 216 -10.13 -14.96 -3.28
CA GLY A 216 -9.60 -13.88 -4.11
C GLY A 216 -10.67 -12.85 -4.40
N LEU A 217 -10.34 -11.58 -4.32
CA LEU A 217 -11.27 -10.47 -4.47
C LEU A 217 -10.85 -9.54 -5.62
N GLY A 218 -11.82 -9.11 -6.41
CA GLY A 218 -11.63 -8.05 -7.38
C GLY A 218 -11.58 -6.66 -6.74
N VAL A 219 -11.14 -5.69 -7.54
CA VAL A 219 -10.93 -4.28 -7.15
C VAL A 219 -12.14 -3.69 -6.41
N LEU A 220 -13.35 -3.85 -6.96
CA LEU A 220 -14.55 -3.28 -6.35
C LEU A 220 -14.94 -3.97 -5.04
N ARG A 221 -14.73 -5.28 -4.92
CA ARG A 221 -14.99 -6.03 -3.69
C ARG A 221 -14.09 -5.59 -2.55
N ILE A 222 -12.82 -5.30 -2.86
CA ILE A 222 -11.86 -4.77 -1.90
C ILE A 222 -12.24 -3.34 -1.50
N LEU A 223 -12.63 -2.48 -2.47
CA LEU A 223 -13.09 -1.13 -2.20
C LEU A 223 -14.29 -1.12 -1.24
N ASP A 224 -15.28 -1.98 -1.47
CA ASP A 224 -16.47 -2.05 -0.61
C ASP A 224 -16.13 -2.39 0.85
N ARG A 225 -15.11 -3.23 1.04
CA ARG A 225 -14.65 -3.64 2.38
C ARG A 225 -13.85 -2.55 3.12
N GLN A 226 -13.54 -1.41 2.47
CA GLN A 226 -12.91 -0.27 3.14
C GLN A 226 -13.92 0.60 3.91
N ALA A 227 -15.22 0.33 3.78
CA ALA A 227 -16.25 1.12 4.47
C ALA A 227 -16.03 1.12 5.99
N GLY A 228 -15.92 2.29 6.60
CA GLY A 228 -15.71 2.47 8.04
C GLY A 228 -14.25 2.36 8.51
N LEU A 229 -13.29 2.01 7.63
CA LEU A 229 -11.89 1.81 8.01
C LEU A 229 -11.05 3.10 7.97
N ARG A 230 -11.51 4.16 7.28
CA ARG A 230 -10.73 5.37 7.04
C ARG A 230 -10.16 6.04 8.30
N LYS A 231 -10.84 5.93 9.44
CA LYS A 231 -10.42 6.53 10.72
C LYS A 231 -9.21 5.86 11.36
N PHE A 232 -8.82 4.70 10.89
CA PHE A 232 -7.71 3.92 11.43
C PHE A 232 -6.41 4.13 10.66
N ALA A 233 -6.47 4.72 9.45
CA ALA A 233 -5.31 5.00 8.62
C ALA A 233 -4.87 6.46 8.74
N GLY A 234 -3.58 6.70 8.58
CA GLY A 234 -2.97 8.02 8.60
C GLY A 234 -1.44 7.94 8.46
N PRO A 235 -0.73 9.07 8.52
CA PRO A 235 0.72 9.09 8.41
C PRO A 235 1.40 8.11 9.36
N GLY A 236 2.24 7.24 8.78
CA GLY A 236 2.97 6.19 9.50
C GLY A 236 2.19 4.89 9.72
N HIS A 237 0.92 4.79 9.29
CA HIS A 237 0.09 3.58 9.47
C HIS A 237 -1.08 3.55 8.48
N TRP A 238 -1.14 2.55 7.60
CA TRP A 238 -2.04 2.53 6.45
C TRP A 238 -2.89 1.27 6.36
N ASN A 239 -4.17 1.45 5.99
CA ASN A 239 -4.99 0.36 5.46
C ASN A 239 -4.40 -0.08 4.13
N ASP A 240 -4.06 -1.36 4.01
CA ASP A 240 -3.49 -1.96 2.82
C ASP A 240 -4.57 -2.76 2.08
N MET A 241 -4.91 -2.30 0.90
CA MET A 241 -5.90 -2.92 0.02
C MET A 241 -5.31 -4.00 -0.88
N ASP A 242 -4.06 -4.41 -0.60
CA ASP A 242 -3.26 -5.33 -1.41
C ASP A 242 -2.57 -4.68 -2.62
N MET A 243 -1.85 -5.48 -3.38
CA MET A 243 -1.06 -5.07 -4.53
C MET A 243 -1.90 -4.52 -5.68
N LEU A 244 -1.23 -3.84 -6.60
CA LEU A 244 -1.82 -3.35 -7.84
C LEU A 244 -1.72 -4.44 -8.92
N GLU A 245 -2.85 -4.80 -9.50
CA GLU A 245 -2.96 -5.72 -10.64
C GLU A 245 -2.90 -4.98 -12.00
N VAL A 246 -2.55 -3.71 -12.00
CA VAL A 246 -2.43 -2.86 -13.18
C VAL A 246 -1.44 -3.46 -14.19
N GLY A 247 -1.93 -3.73 -15.39
CA GLY A 247 -1.15 -4.34 -16.48
C GLY A 247 -1.08 -5.87 -16.45
N ASN A 248 -1.84 -6.52 -15.58
CA ASN A 248 -1.92 -7.99 -15.51
C ASN A 248 -3.06 -8.58 -16.37
N GLY A 249 -3.88 -7.75 -17.03
CA GLY A 249 -4.87 -8.23 -18.00
C GLY A 249 -6.26 -7.59 -17.91
N MET A 250 -6.51 -6.71 -16.96
CA MET A 250 -7.69 -5.84 -16.97
C MET A 250 -7.62 -4.86 -18.14
N SER A 251 -8.76 -4.25 -18.51
CA SER A 251 -8.79 -3.19 -19.51
C SER A 251 -8.06 -1.92 -19.03
N GLU A 252 -7.67 -1.05 -19.95
CA GLU A 252 -7.01 0.22 -19.61
C GLU A 252 -7.87 1.12 -18.73
N ASP A 253 -9.19 1.09 -18.90
CA ASP A 253 -10.12 1.86 -18.05
C ASP A 253 -10.20 1.27 -16.63
N GLU A 254 -10.21 -0.06 -16.50
CA GLU A 254 -10.14 -0.74 -15.20
C GLU A 254 -8.80 -0.52 -14.51
N ASP A 255 -7.68 -0.57 -15.24
CA ASP A 255 -6.35 -0.27 -14.73
C ASP A 255 -6.26 1.17 -14.18
N ARG A 256 -6.82 2.16 -14.92
CA ARG A 256 -6.90 3.55 -14.45
C ARG A 256 -7.79 3.68 -13.21
N ALA A 257 -8.93 2.99 -13.21
CA ALA A 257 -9.84 2.99 -12.07
C ALA A 257 -9.17 2.37 -10.84
N HIS A 258 -8.47 1.25 -11.00
CA HIS A 258 -7.76 0.57 -9.94
C HIS A 258 -6.71 1.48 -9.27
N LEU A 259 -5.80 2.08 -10.05
CA LEU A 259 -4.81 3.02 -9.50
C LEU A 259 -5.47 4.24 -8.84
N SER A 260 -6.54 4.79 -9.44
CA SER A 260 -7.28 5.93 -8.87
C SER A 260 -7.92 5.58 -7.53
N ILE A 261 -8.53 4.41 -7.41
CA ILE A 261 -9.14 3.92 -6.16
C ILE A 261 -8.07 3.80 -5.07
N TRP A 262 -6.93 3.12 -5.34
CA TRP A 262 -5.84 2.99 -4.35
C TRP A 262 -5.28 4.35 -3.92
N ALA A 263 -5.11 5.28 -4.85
CA ALA A 263 -4.67 6.64 -4.56
C ALA A 263 -5.67 7.42 -3.69
N MET A 264 -6.96 7.32 -4.00
CA MET A 264 -8.02 7.94 -3.18
C MET A 264 -8.07 7.34 -1.78
N MET A 265 -7.90 6.03 -1.66
CA MET A 265 -7.95 5.32 -0.39
C MET A 265 -6.64 5.42 0.41
N ALA A 266 -5.62 6.12 -0.09
CA ALA A 266 -4.29 6.19 0.55
C ALA A 266 -3.73 4.78 0.91
N SER A 267 -4.02 3.80 0.05
CA SER A 267 -3.44 2.47 0.16
C SER A 267 -2.01 2.45 -0.36
N PRO A 268 -1.14 1.57 0.15
CA PRO A 268 0.15 1.32 -0.46
C PRO A 268 0.05 1.06 -1.97
N LEU A 269 0.98 1.61 -2.73
CA LEU A 269 1.08 1.39 -4.18
C LEU A 269 2.19 0.36 -4.44
N ILE A 270 1.86 -0.91 -4.28
CA ILE A 270 2.79 -2.03 -4.50
C ILE A 270 2.41 -2.71 -5.82
N LEU A 271 3.28 -2.60 -6.81
CA LEU A 271 3.08 -3.16 -8.15
C LEU A 271 3.18 -4.68 -8.13
N GLY A 272 2.24 -5.37 -8.77
CA GLY A 272 2.20 -6.83 -8.87
C GLY A 272 2.46 -7.37 -10.29
N ASN A 273 2.87 -6.53 -11.25
CA ASN A 273 3.09 -6.91 -12.65
C ASN A 273 4.58 -7.17 -12.98
N ASP A 274 4.86 -7.64 -14.19
CA ASP A 274 6.24 -7.77 -14.71
C ASP A 274 6.72 -6.43 -15.28
N LEU A 275 7.57 -5.74 -14.51
CA LEU A 275 8.12 -4.43 -14.89
C LEU A 275 9.04 -4.46 -16.10
N ARG A 276 9.62 -5.63 -16.42
CA ARG A 276 10.57 -5.83 -17.52
C ARG A 276 9.88 -5.84 -18.89
N SER A 277 8.56 -6.04 -18.91
CA SER A 277 7.78 -6.20 -20.14
C SER A 277 6.47 -5.39 -20.15
N MET A 278 6.42 -4.29 -19.38
CA MET A 278 5.24 -3.41 -19.34
C MET A 278 4.92 -2.81 -20.71
N SER A 279 3.62 -2.72 -21.02
CA SER A 279 3.16 -1.88 -22.13
C SER A 279 3.38 -0.40 -21.83
N GLU A 280 3.45 0.41 -22.88
CA GLU A 280 3.54 1.87 -22.74
C GLU A 280 2.30 2.44 -22.01
N SER A 281 1.12 1.86 -22.24
CA SER A 281 -0.12 2.23 -21.52
C SER A 281 0.00 1.95 -20.03
N THR A 282 0.41 0.75 -19.66
CA THR A 282 0.65 0.37 -18.25
C THR A 282 1.65 1.32 -17.58
N ARG A 283 2.76 1.59 -18.25
CA ARG A 283 3.78 2.52 -17.76
C ARG A 283 3.20 3.92 -17.52
N ARG A 284 2.46 4.48 -18.48
CA ARG A 284 1.81 5.80 -18.33
C ARG A 284 0.80 5.85 -17.19
N ILE A 285 0.06 4.77 -16.97
CA ILE A 285 -0.88 4.67 -15.85
C ILE A 285 -0.10 4.72 -14.54
N LEU A 286 0.86 3.81 -14.35
CA LEU A 286 1.61 3.66 -13.10
C LEU A 286 2.51 4.85 -12.75
N THR A 287 2.90 5.67 -13.74
CA THR A 287 3.73 6.87 -13.53
C THR A 287 2.94 8.17 -13.60
N ASN A 288 1.59 8.15 -13.56
CA ASN A 288 0.81 9.38 -13.61
C ASN A 288 1.06 10.26 -12.37
N PRO A 289 1.78 11.39 -12.51
CA PRO A 289 2.21 12.18 -11.37
C PRO A 289 1.05 12.81 -10.61
N GLY A 290 -0.07 13.10 -11.27
CA GLY A 290 -1.24 13.70 -10.64
C GLY A 290 -1.95 12.70 -9.71
N VAL A 291 -2.10 11.46 -10.15
CA VAL A 291 -2.72 10.39 -9.34
C VAL A 291 -1.81 9.99 -8.18
N ILE A 292 -0.50 9.85 -8.45
CA ILE A 292 0.50 9.57 -7.41
C ILE A 292 0.50 10.69 -6.35
N ALA A 293 0.43 11.96 -6.76
CA ALA A 293 0.39 13.08 -5.81
C ALA A 293 -0.85 13.04 -4.89
N VAL A 294 -1.99 12.50 -5.36
CA VAL A 294 -3.17 12.27 -4.50
C VAL A 294 -2.93 11.15 -3.50
N SER A 295 -2.26 10.06 -3.91
CA SER A 295 -1.85 8.98 -3.00
C SER A 295 -0.88 9.49 -1.94
N GLN A 296 0.14 10.25 -2.36
CA GLN A 296 1.26 10.70 -1.54
C GLN A 296 1.01 12.04 -0.82
N ASP A 297 -0.26 12.47 -0.77
CA ASP A 297 -0.61 13.69 -0.06
C ASP A 297 -0.35 13.56 1.45
N LYS A 298 0.40 14.50 2.00
CA LYS A 298 0.90 14.46 3.38
C LYS A 298 -0.17 14.63 4.46
N LEU A 299 -1.40 15.10 4.10
CA LEU A 299 -2.53 15.08 5.02
C LEU A 299 -2.91 13.65 5.41
N GLY A 300 -2.67 12.68 4.50
CA GLY A 300 -2.79 11.25 4.77
C GLY A 300 -4.23 10.77 5.05
N VAL A 301 -5.23 11.51 4.62
CA VAL A 301 -6.63 11.15 4.85
C VAL A 301 -7.15 10.26 3.72
N GLN A 302 -7.78 9.16 4.07
CA GLN A 302 -8.47 8.27 3.13
C GLN A 302 -9.77 8.91 2.63
N ALA A 303 -10.14 8.73 1.37
CA ALA A 303 -11.34 9.32 0.77
C ALA A 303 -12.63 8.90 1.47
N LEU A 304 -13.62 9.79 1.43
CA LEU A 304 -14.99 9.55 1.86
C LEU A 304 -15.88 9.35 0.63
N ARG A 305 -16.73 8.31 0.64
CA ARG A 305 -17.80 8.18 -0.36
C ARG A 305 -18.91 9.17 -0.06
N VAL A 306 -19.12 10.14 -0.95
CA VAL A 306 -20.09 11.25 -0.78
C VAL A 306 -21.38 11.05 -1.57
N LEU A 307 -21.37 10.14 -2.56
CA LEU A 307 -22.56 9.79 -3.34
C LEU A 307 -22.50 8.31 -3.74
N ALA A 308 -23.63 7.64 -3.66
CA ALA A 308 -23.89 6.37 -4.31
C ALA A 308 -25.27 6.49 -4.97
N ASP A 309 -25.28 6.59 -6.30
CA ASP A 309 -26.51 6.74 -7.11
C ASP A 309 -26.48 5.72 -8.24
N GLY A 310 -27.17 4.62 -8.03
CA GLY A 310 -27.13 3.47 -8.92
C GLY A 310 -25.69 2.99 -9.17
N PRO A 311 -25.23 2.98 -10.45
CA PRO A 311 -23.88 2.55 -10.78
C PRO A 311 -22.79 3.61 -10.54
N LEU A 312 -23.17 4.86 -10.29
CA LEU A 312 -22.23 5.96 -10.09
C LEU A 312 -21.94 6.16 -8.62
N GLU A 313 -20.66 6.09 -8.27
CA GLU A 313 -20.17 6.49 -6.94
C GLU A 313 -19.26 7.69 -7.04
N VAL A 314 -19.32 8.58 -6.04
CA VAL A 314 -18.41 9.73 -5.93
C VAL A 314 -17.68 9.69 -4.60
N TYR A 315 -16.37 9.78 -4.68
CA TYR A 315 -15.47 9.83 -3.54
C TYR A 315 -14.80 11.19 -3.48
N ALA A 316 -14.67 11.74 -2.28
CA ALA A 316 -13.97 13.00 -2.03
C ALA A 316 -12.84 12.78 -1.02
N LYS A 317 -11.66 13.34 -1.30
CA LYS A 317 -10.49 13.28 -0.45
C LYS A 317 -9.96 14.69 -0.23
N PRO A 318 -9.91 15.18 1.02
CA PRO A 318 -9.23 16.44 1.31
C PRO A 318 -7.72 16.24 1.11
N LEU A 319 -7.07 17.25 0.55
CA LEU A 319 -5.62 17.27 0.32
C LEU A 319 -5.00 18.41 1.12
N ASP A 320 -3.70 18.35 1.33
CA ASP A 320 -2.99 19.45 1.98
C ASP A 320 -3.14 20.75 1.18
N GLY A 321 -2.93 21.91 1.85
CA GLY A 321 -3.06 23.21 1.19
C GLY A 321 -4.51 23.66 0.89
N GLY A 322 -5.53 22.92 1.35
CA GLY A 322 -6.95 23.27 1.13
C GLY A 322 -7.52 22.77 -0.21
N GLU A 323 -6.79 21.94 -0.90
CA GLU A 323 -7.22 21.28 -2.13
C GLU A 323 -8.07 20.04 -1.85
N TRP A 324 -8.73 19.53 -2.89
CA TRP A 324 -9.52 18.29 -2.84
C TRP A 324 -9.28 17.44 -4.07
N ALA A 325 -9.36 16.13 -3.90
CA ALA A 325 -9.51 15.20 -5.01
C ALA A 325 -10.94 14.66 -5.00
N LEU A 326 -11.56 14.58 -6.19
CA LEU A 326 -12.85 13.94 -6.41
C LEU A 326 -12.69 12.84 -7.45
N MET A 327 -13.28 11.69 -7.17
CA MET A 327 -13.32 10.57 -8.12
C MET A 327 -14.78 10.18 -8.37
N PHE A 328 -15.19 10.23 -9.63
CA PHE A 328 -16.47 9.69 -10.11
C PHE A 328 -16.17 8.32 -10.70
N LEU A 329 -16.76 7.27 -10.14
CA LEU A 329 -16.52 5.88 -10.51
C LEU A 329 -17.78 5.28 -11.11
N ASN A 330 -17.71 4.79 -12.33
CA ASN A 330 -18.73 3.94 -12.93
C ASN A 330 -18.46 2.47 -12.59
N ARG A 331 -19.29 1.89 -11.73
CA ARG A 331 -19.15 0.49 -11.31
C ARG A 331 -19.77 -0.51 -12.26
N SER A 332 -20.52 -0.06 -13.27
CA SER A 332 -21.33 -0.94 -14.12
C SER A 332 -20.68 -1.27 -15.45
N ASN A 333 -21.20 -2.31 -16.08
CA ASN A 333 -20.86 -2.74 -17.45
C ASN A 333 -21.50 -1.87 -18.55
N GLN A 334 -22.11 -0.73 -18.19
CA GLN A 334 -22.74 0.21 -19.12
C GLN A 334 -22.13 1.61 -18.94
N ALA A 335 -22.14 2.40 -20.02
CA ALA A 335 -21.72 3.79 -19.91
C ALA A 335 -22.71 4.62 -19.07
N VAL A 336 -22.21 5.53 -18.26
CA VAL A 336 -23.00 6.38 -17.36
C VAL A 336 -22.73 7.84 -17.67
N ASP A 337 -23.80 8.63 -17.77
CA ASP A 337 -23.71 10.08 -17.92
C ASP A 337 -23.63 10.74 -16.53
N VAL A 338 -22.60 11.54 -16.31
CA VAL A 338 -22.38 12.32 -15.10
C VAL A 338 -22.96 13.72 -15.30
N HIS A 339 -23.92 14.09 -14.47
CA HIS A 339 -24.48 15.44 -14.39
C HIS A 339 -24.34 15.97 -12.98
N HIS A 340 -23.22 16.63 -12.67
CA HIS A 340 -22.90 17.08 -11.33
C HIS A 340 -23.06 18.60 -11.18
N ASP A 341 -23.93 19.00 -10.27
CA ASP A 341 -24.19 20.41 -9.93
C ASP A 341 -23.47 20.75 -8.64
N TRP A 342 -22.31 21.37 -8.75
CA TRP A 342 -21.47 21.75 -7.63
C TRP A 342 -22.24 22.56 -6.56
N LYS A 343 -23.11 23.45 -6.99
CA LYS A 343 -23.86 24.35 -6.07
C LYS A 343 -24.84 23.62 -5.15
N LYS A 344 -25.07 22.35 -5.38
CA LYS A 344 -25.92 21.51 -4.51
C LYS A 344 -25.13 20.79 -3.42
N GLN A 345 -23.81 20.94 -3.40
CA GLN A 345 -22.96 20.19 -2.48
C GLN A 345 -22.16 21.10 -1.55
N ILE A 346 -22.05 20.63 -0.33
CA ILE A 346 -21.03 21.00 0.64
C ILE A 346 -20.28 19.70 0.94
N LEU A 347 -18.98 19.69 0.74
CA LEU A 347 -18.15 18.57 1.15
C LEU A 347 -17.59 18.90 2.54
N THR A 348 -17.77 17.98 3.47
CA THR A 348 -17.19 18.07 4.80
C THR A 348 -16.51 16.75 5.12
N ASP A 349 -15.25 16.83 5.50
CA ASP A 349 -14.47 15.70 5.95
C ASP A 349 -14.43 15.64 7.48
N ASP A 350 -14.97 14.57 8.04
CA ASP A 350 -15.11 14.37 9.48
C ASP A 350 -13.80 14.13 10.22
N LEU A 351 -12.73 13.69 9.52
CA LEU A 351 -11.41 13.44 10.11
C LEU A 351 -10.55 14.70 10.12
N SER A 352 -10.35 15.33 8.97
CA SER A 352 -9.52 16.54 8.87
C SER A 352 -10.24 17.81 9.30
N LYS A 353 -11.58 17.77 9.50
CA LYS A 353 -12.45 18.91 9.77
C LYS A 353 -12.48 19.95 8.64
N ARG A 354 -11.97 19.60 7.46
CA ARG A 354 -12.02 20.48 6.28
C ARG A 354 -13.40 20.45 5.65
N SER A 355 -13.81 21.60 5.14
CA SER A 355 -15.10 21.76 4.44
C SER A 355 -14.94 22.69 3.25
N VAL A 356 -15.73 22.48 2.22
CA VAL A 356 -15.88 23.35 1.06
C VAL A 356 -17.35 23.50 0.70
N ASP A 357 -17.78 24.77 0.56
CA ASP A 357 -19.10 25.15 0.06
C ASP A 357 -18.95 25.72 -1.35
N PHE A 358 -19.36 24.96 -2.35
CA PHE A 358 -19.29 25.38 -3.76
C PHE A 358 -20.31 26.46 -4.15
N LYS A 359 -21.25 26.82 -3.26
CA LYS A 359 -22.11 27.99 -3.48
C LYS A 359 -21.36 29.31 -3.25
N GLN A 360 -20.40 29.28 -2.31
CA GLN A 360 -19.66 30.45 -1.90
C GLN A 360 -18.33 30.61 -2.61
N ASN A 361 -17.73 29.47 -3.01
CA ASN A 361 -16.37 29.45 -3.55
C ASN A 361 -16.33 28.71 -4.89
N VAL A 362 -15.65 29.30 -5.85
CA VAL A 362 -15.35 28.66 -7.14
C VAL A 362 -13.95 28.06 -7.08
N TYR A 363 -13.86 26.78 -7.37
CA TYR A 363 -12.60 26.03 -7.47
C TYR A 363 -12.29 25.74 -8.94
N GLY A 364 -11.04 25.93 -9.33
CA GLY A 364 -10.54 25.34 -10.57
C GLY A 364 -10.42 23.84 -10.42
N TRP A 365 -10.67 23.07 -11.47
CA TRP A 365 -10.40 21.64 -11.48
C TRP A 365 -9.58 21.21 -12.69
N SER A 366 -8.81 20.17 -12.52
CA SER A 366 -8.11 19.46 -13.58
C SER A 366 -8.40 17.96 -13.51
N ASP A 367 -8.75 17.35 -14.63
CA ASP A 367 -8.85 15.90 -14.75
C ASP A 367 -7.44 15.30 -14.84
N LEU A 368 -7.14 14.41 -13.91
CA LEU A 368 -5.79 13.85 -13.78
C LEU A 368 -5.45 12.86 -14.91
N TRP A 369 -6.45 12.36 -15.63
CA TRP A 369 -6.25 11.45 -16.77
C TRP A 369 -6.25 12.16 -18.10
N SER A 370 -7.32 12.90 -18.44
CA SER A 370 -7.47 13.54 -19.74
C SER A 370 -6.77 14.91 -19.83
N LYS A 371 -6.32 15.47 -18.71
CA LYS A 371 -5.73 16.81 -18.58
C LYS A 371 -6.70 17.96 -18.93
N LYS A 372 -7.98 17.67 -19.09
CA LYS A 372 -9.01 18.70 -19.22
C LYS A 372 -9.10 19.53 -17.95
N THR A 373 -9.43 20.81 -18.10
CA THR A 373 -9.59 21.76 -17.00
C THR A 373 -10.94 22.44 -17.09
N GLY A 374 -11.38 22.99 -15.97
CA GLY A 374 -12.60 23.78 -15.84
C GLY A 374 -12.71 24.33 -14.43
N ASP A 375 -13.89 24.78 -14.06
CA ASP A 375 -14.16 25.27 -12.71
C ASP A 375 -15.55 24.84 -12.21
N THR A 376 -15.80 25.09 -10.93
CA THR A 376 -17.06 24.72 -10.25
C THR A 376 -18.19 25.75 -10.41
N SER A 377 -18.01 26.80 -11.21
CA SER A 377 -19.07 27.76 -11.57
C SER A 377 -20.08 27.16 -12.54
N THR A 378 -19.65 26.20 -13.35
CA THR A 378 -20.46 25.50 -14.34
C THR A 378 -20.68 24.04 -13.91
N LYS A 379 -21.85 23.46 -14.29
CA LYS A 379 -22.12 22.04 -14.02
C LYS A 379 -21.12 21.16 -14.73
N LEU A 380 -20.62 20.14 -14.03
CA LEU A 380 -19.80 19.12 -14.65
C LEU A 380 -20.67 18.17 -15.47
N GLN A 381 -20.30 17.97 -16.72
CA GLN A 381 -20.91 16.98 -17.61
C GLN A 381 -19.79 16.08 -18.17
N ALA A 382 -19.96 14.77 -18.00
CA ALA A 382 -19.05 13.78 -18.51
C ALA A 382 -19.81 12.50 -18.83
N ARG A 383 -19.25 11.67 -19.70
CA ARG A 383 -19.72 10.31 -19.95
C ARG A 383 -18.61 9.35 -19.58
N LEU A 384 -18.90 8.47 -18.64
CA LEU A 384 -17.99 7.42 -18.18
C LEU A 384 -18.26 6.12 -18.90
N ALA A 385 -17.23 5.56 -19.52
CA ALA A 385 -17.28 4.20 -20.07
C ALA A 385 -17.53 3.16 -18.94
N PRO A 386 -17.86 1.92 -19.25
CA PRO A 386 -17.92 0.85 -18.26
C PRO A 386 -16.62 0.80 -17.44
N HIS A 387 -16.73 0.64 -16.11
CA HIS A 387 -15.62 0.50 -15.16
C HIS A 387 -14.60 1.63 -15.16
N SER A 388 -14.91 2.79 -15.78
CA SER A 388 -13.99 3.90 -15.86
C SER A 388 -14.17 4.91 -14.73
N VAL A 389 -13.20 5.80 -14.59
CA VAL A 389 -13.21 6.91 -13.64
C VAL A 389 -12.99 8.25 -14.31
N LEU A 390 -13.57 9.30 -13.71
CA LEU A 390 -13.14 10.69 -13.85
C LEU A 390 -12.53 11.10 -12.52
N MET A 391 -11.26 11.48 -12.52
CA MET A 391 -10.55 11.87 -11.31
C MET A 391 -10.07 13.31 -11.39
N LEU A 392 -10.66 14.17 -10.58
CA LEU A 392 -10.43 15.61 -10.56
C LEU A 392 -9.59 16.02 -9.36
N ARG A 393 -8.63 16.92 -9.57
CA ARG A 393 -8.00 17.69 -8.49
C ARG A 393 -8.59 19.11 -8.53
N LEU A 394 -9.13 19.53 -7.40
CA LEU A 394 -9.70 20.87 -7.19
C LEU A 394 -8.67 21.73 -6.48
N THR A 395 -8.31 22.84 -7.11
CA THR A 395 -7.45 23.87 -6.52
C THR A 395 -8.32 25.01 -6.01
N GLY A 396 -8.05 25.46 -4.79
CA GLY A 396 -8.84 26.53 -4.17
C GLY A 396 -8.84 27.83 -4.97
N PRO A 397 -9.73 28.77 -4.67
CA PRO A 397 -9.76 30.06 -5.34
C PRO A 397 -8.38 30.70 -5.23
N ALA A 398 -7.90 31.26 -6.35
CA ALA A 398 -6.69 32.07 -6.34
C ALA A 398 -6.81 33.08 -5.20
N LYS A 399 -5.84 33.11 -4.29
CA LYS A 399 -5.79 34.16 -3.27
C LYS A 399 -5.69 35.49 -4.04
N THR A 400 -6.80 36.23 -4.05
CA THR A 400 -6.83 37.62 -4.57
C THR A 400 -5.95 38.52 -3.71
#